data_0690fbde7520f9f1f148c5d69dc87593
#
_entry.id   0690fbde7520f9f1f148c5d69dc87593
#
_cell.length_a   1.000
_cell.length_b   1.000
_cell.length_c   1.000
_cell.angle_alpha   90.00
_cell.angle_beta   90.00
_cell.angle_gamma   90.00
#
_symmetry.space_group_name_H-M   'P 1'
#
loop_
_entity.id
_entity.type
_entity.pdbx_description
1 polymer ?
#
loop_
_entity_poly.entity_id
_entity_poly.type
_entity_poly.pdbx_seq_one_letter_code
_entity_poly.pdbx_strand_id
1 'polypeptide(L)'
;MGKKMKKIGIIGAMDVEINIFCEEMKKNGTLKKTECGNLVFNEGKLCGKDVVVVKSGIGKVNAALCAQRLILQFEAEKIINTGIAGSIQQNLHIHDMVVSTDAVYHDMDATAFGYGPTEIPQMHTSAFDADEKMIEAAEKAFALSESAKKYKLIRGRIATGDQFVSYSEQKSHIEEICSPACVEMEGAGIAHACFLNKIPFVILRCISDNADDSYEVTYSFNEKIASEECAAVVLKMLEFLD
;
A
#
# COMPACT_ATOMS: atom_id res chain seq x y z
N MET A 1 -16.61 -31.06 0.85
CA MET A 1 -16.37 -29.61 1.12
C MET A 1 -15.62 -29.04 -0.07
N GLY A 2 -16.25 -28.16 -0.85
CA GLY A 2 -15.58 -27.50 -1.97
C GLY A 2 -14.39 -26.68 -1.47
N LYS A 3 -13.26 -26.73 -2.18
CA LYS A 3 -12.08 -25.93 -1.88
C LYS A 3 -12.52 -24.45 -1.93
N LYS A 4 -12.53 -23.77 -0.77
CA LYS A 4 -12.88 -22.37 -0.66
C LYS A 4 -11.90 -21.59 -1.53
N MET A 5 -12.40 -20.79 -2.48
CA MET A 5 -11.52 -20.02 -3.37
C MET A 5 -10.87 -18.90 -2.55
N LYS A 6 -9.55 -18.83 -2.61
CA LYS A 6 -8.75 -17.85 -1.89
C LYS A 6 -8.84 -16.52 -2.63
N LYS A 7 -9.37 -15.49 -2.00
CA LYS A 7 -9.46 -14.15 -2.59
C LYS A 7 -8.27 -13.29 -2.16
N ILE A 8 -7.80 -12.46 -3.08
CA ILE A 8 -6.78 -11.43 -2.82
C ILE A 8 -7.49 -10.09 -2.75
N GLY A 9 -7.34 -9.39 -1.64
CA GLY A 9 -7.80 -8.02 -1.48
C GLY A 9 -6.75 -7.04 -2.02
N ILE A 10 -7.18 -6.08 -2.85
CA ILE A 10 -6.33 -5.00 -3.35
C ILE A 10 -6.94 -3.69 -2.90
N ILE A 11 -6.16 -2.87 -2.20
CA ILE A 11 -6.59 -1.59 -1.63
C ILE A 11 -5.77 -0.47 -2.23
N GLY A 12 -6.44 0.53 -2.83
CA GLY A 12 -5.88 1.85 -3.10
C GLY A 12 -6.70 2.91 -2.36
N ALA A 13 -6.12 4.06 -2.07
CA ALA A 13 -6.82 5.17 -1.41
C ALA A 13 -7.68 5.98 -2.38
N MET A 14 -7.27 6.06 -3.64
CA MET A 14 -7.84 6.92 -4.68
C MET A 14 -8.30 6.13 -5.91
N ASP A 15 -9.18 6.74 -6.71
CA ASP A 15 -9.68 6.12 -7.94
C ASP A 15 -8.55 5.81 -8.93
N VAL A 16 -7.57 6.71 -9.06
CA VAL A 16 -6.42 6.54 -9.97
C VAL A 16 -5.58 5.31 -9.63
N GLU A 17 -5.54 4.90 -8.36
CA GLU A 17 -4.76 3.76 -7.90
C GLU A 17 -5.44 2.41 -8.15
N ILE A 18 -6.78 2.40 -8.35
CA ILE A 18 -7.54 1.16 -8.55
C ILE A 18 -8.16 1.00 -9.94
N ASN A 19 -8.21 2.06 -10.74
CA ASN A 19 -8.93 2.05 -12.03
C ASN A 19 -8.43 0.98 -12.99
N ILE A 20 -7.12 0.73 -13.08
CA ILE A 20 -6.56 -0.27 -13.98
C ILE A 20 -7.11 -1.68 -13.69
N PHE A 21 -7.27 -2.04 -12.43
CA PHE A 21 -7.82 -3.34 -12.03
C PHE A 21 -9.30 -3.46 -12.40
N CYS A 22 -10.07 -2.40 -12.15
CA CYS A 22 -11.50 -2.35 -12.48
C CYS A 22 -11.74 -2.43 -13.99
N GLU A 23 -10.96 -1.69 -14.78
CA GLU A 23 -11.03 -1.72 -16.23
C GLU A 23 -10.65 -3.10 -16.79
N GLU A 24 -9.63 -3.76 -16.22
CA GLU A 24 -9.25 -5.10 -16.66
C GLU A 24 -10.33 -6.14 -16.32
N MET A 25 -10.92 -6.09 -15.13
CA MET A 25 -12.05 -6.94 -14.77
C MET A 25 -13.29 -6.68 -15.63
N LYS A 26 -13.51 -5.43 -16.05
CA LYS A 26 -14.59 -5.06 -16.97
C LYS A 26 -14.36 -5.63 -18.36
N LYS A 27 -13.15 -5.49 -18.92
CA LYS A 27 -12.76 -6.02 -20.22
C LYS A 27 -12.92 -7.54 -20.32
N ASN A 28 -12.57 -8.26 -19.26
CA ASN A 28 -12.68 -9.72 -19.21
C ASN A 28 -14.06 -10.22 -18.76
N GLY A 29 -15.04 -9.31 -18.53
CA GLY A 29 -16.42 -9.64 -18.21
C GLY A 29 -16.65 -10.22 -16.80
N THR A 30 -15.71 -10.05 -15.88
CA THR A 30 -15.82 -10.64 -14.52
C THR A 30 -16.22 -9.65 -13.44
N LEU A 31 -16.24 -8.33 -13.74
CA LEU A 31 -16.50 -7.27 -12.75
C LEU A 31 -17.91 -7.36 -12.17
N LYS A 32 -17.97 -7.55 -10.86
CA LYS A 32 -19.17 -7.42 -10.03
C LYS A 32 -18.93 -6.38 -8.95
N LYS A 33 -19.87 -5.48 -8.75
CA LYS A 33 -19.81 -4.45 -7.69
C LYS A 33 -20.71 -4.83 -6.52
N THR A 34 -20.19 -4.68 -5.31
CA THR A 34 -20.93 -4.86 -4.06
C THR A 34 -20.73 -3.63 -3.20
N GLU A 35 -21.81 -2.94 -2.87
CA GLU A 35 -21.78 -1.78 -1.99
C GLU A 35 -21.88 -2.22 -0.52
N CYS A 36 -21.05 -1.63 0.33
CA CYS A 36 -21.09 -1.84 1.76
C CYS A 36 -20.78 -0.53 2.50
N GLY A 37 -21.82 0.15 2.98
CA GLY A 37 -21.73 1.52 3.46
C GLY A 37 -21.30 2.45 2.33
N ASN A 38 -20.27 3.25 2.56
CA ASN A 38 -19.73 4.17 1.56
C ASN A 38 -18.61 3.55 0.67
N LEU A 39 -18.35 2.25 0.83
CA LEU A 39 -17.33 1.55 0.05
C LEU A 39 -17.96 0.71 -1.06
N VAL A 40 -17.30 0.70 -2.23
CA VAL A 40 -17.66 -0.14 -3.38
C VAL A 40 -16.57 -1.19 -3.56
N PHE A 41 -16.91 -2.45 -3.33
CA PHE A 41 -16.03 -3.58 -3.52
C PHE A 41 -16.22 -4.14 -4.92
N ASN A 42 -15.16 -4.16 -5.71
CA ASN A 42 -15.13 -4.64 -7.08
C ASN A 42 -14.57 -6.07 -7.08
N GLU A 43 -15.45 -7.06 -7.15
CA GLU A 43 -15.11 -8.48 -7.20
C GLU A 43 -14.90 -8.91 -8.65
N GLY A 44 -13.91 -9.76 -8.90
CA GLY A 44 -13.69 -10.29 -10.26
C GLY A 44 -12.47 -11.19 -10.34
N LYS A 45 -11.98 -11.40 -11.56
CA LYS A 45 -10.78 -12.18 -11.82
C LYS A 45 -9.71 -11.33 -12.51
N LEU A 46 -8.49 -11.41 -11.99
CA LEU A 46 -7.29 -10.83 -12.59
C LEU A 46 -6.21 -11.90 -12.64
N CYS A 47 -5.57 -12.09 -13.78
CA CYS A 47 -4.53 -13.13 -13.98
C CYS A 47 -4.98 -14.53 -13.48
N GLY A 48 -6.26 -14.87 -13.64
CA GLY A 48 -6.83 -16.14 -13.18
C GLY A 48 -7.12 -16.24 -11.68
N LYS A 49 -6.78 -15.23 -10.88
CA LYS A 49 -7.03 -15.17 -9.43
C LYS A 49 -8.35 -14.47 -9.13
N ASP A 50 -9.04 -14.92 -8.08
CA ASP A 50 -10.19 -14.22 -7.54
C ASP A 50 -9.72 -13.02 -6.71
N VAL A 51 -10.14 -11.82 -7.09
CA VAL A 51 -9.72 -10.57 -6.44
C VAL A 51 -10.90 -9.75 -5.97
N VAL A 52 -10.65 -8.92 -4.97
CA VAL A 52 -11.57 -7.87 -4.53
C VAL A 52 -10.80 -6.57 -4.45
N VAL A 53 -11.13 -5.64 -5.34
CA VAL A 53 -10.47 -4.33 -5.43
C VAL A 53 -11.37 -3.27 -4.82
N VAL A 54 -10.81 -2.41 -3.98
CA VAL A 54 -11.59 -1.37 -3.28
C VAL A 54 -10.80 -0.07 -3.12
N LYS A 55 -11.50 1.05 -3.26
CA LYS A 55 -11.01 2.36 -2.86
C LYS A 55 -11.35 2.58 -1.39
N SER A 56 -10.33 2.68 -0.54
CA SER A 56 -10.54 2.92 0.89
C SER A 56 -10.94 4.36 1.22
N GLY A 57 -10.49 5.33 0.44
CA GLY A 57 -10.34 6.72 0.86
C GLY A 57 -9.04 6.93 1.63
N ILE A 58 -8.68 8.19 1.82
CA ILE A 58 -7.40 8.60 2.42
C ILE A 58 -7.45 8.48 3.94
N GLY A 59 -6.32 8.10 4.54
CA GLY A 59 -6.08 8.09 5.98
C GLY A 59 -6.26 6.74 6.66
N LYS A 60 -5.62 6.61 7.82
CA LYS A 60 -5.46 5.37 8.58
C LYS A 60 -6.77 4.67 8.93
N VAL A 61 -7.78 5.43 9.36
CA VAL A 61 -9.08 4.86 9.77
C VAL A 61 -9.82 4.28 8.58
N ASN A 62 -9.89 5.01 7.45
CA ASN A 62 -10.50 4.52 6.22
C ASN A 62 -9.83 3.23 5.75
N ALA A 63 -8.50 3.22 5.73
CA ALA A 63 -7.68 2.12 5.30
C ALA A 63 -7.86 0.86 6.18
N ALA A 64 -7.79 1.02 7.50
CA ALA A 64 -7.95 -0.09 8.45
C ALA A 64 -9.35 -0.71 8.40
N LEU A 65 -10.41 0.12 8.38
CA LEU A 65 -11.79 -0.37 8.26
C LEU A 65 -12.04 -1.07 6.92
N CYS A 66 -11.44 -0.57 5.84
CA CYS A 66 -11.51 -1.19 4.54
C CYS A 66 -10.84 -2.59 4.54
N ALA A 67 -9.62 -2.70 5.07
CA ALA A 67 -8.91 -3.97 5.21
C ALA A 67 -9.69 -4.96 6.07
N GLN A 68 -10.24 -4.52 7.20
CA GLN A 68 -11.05 -5.36 8.09
C GLN A 68 -12.30 -5.91 7.37
N ARG A 69 -12.96 -5.11 6.53
CA ARG A 69 -14.11 -5.57 5.73
C ARG A 69 -13.70 -6.58 4.66
N LEU A 70 -12.59 -6.34 3.95
CA LEU A 70 -12.07 -7.32 2.99
C LEU A 70 -11.82 -8.67 3.64
N ILE A 71 -11.23 -8.68 4.83
CA ILE A 71 -10.92 -9.91 5.57
C ILE A 71 -12.20 -10.62 6.02
N LEU A 72 -13.13 -9.91 6.67
CA LEU A 72 -14.29 -10.56 7.30
C LEU A 72 -15.46 -10.80 6.35
N GLN A 73 -15.74 -9.86 5.43
CA GLN A 73 -16.95 -9.96 4.58
C GLN A 73 -16.65 -10.60 3.22
N PHE A 74 -15.44 -10.35 2.70
CA PHE A 74 -15.03 -10.89 1.39
C PHE A 74 -14.07 -12.07 1.49
N GLU A 75 -13.67 -12.43 2.74
CA GLU A 75 -12.79 -13.58 3.01
C GLU A 75 -11.44 -13.48 2.29
N ALA A 76 -10.88 -12.28 2.21
CA ALA A 76 -9.56 -12.08 1.65
C ALA A 76 -8.49 -12.77 2.53
N GLU A 77 -7.67 -13.61 1.92
CA GLU A 77 -6.59 -14.33 2.59
C GLU A 77 -5.21 -13.68 2.39
N LYS A 78 -5.12 -12.69 1.53
CA LYS A 78 -3.95 -11.84 1.29
C LYS A 78 -4.42 -10.42 1.01
N ILE A 79 -3.67 -9.43 1.47
CA ILE A 79 -3.95 -8.01 1.19
C ILE A 79 -2.76 -7.38 0.49
N ILE A 80 -3.02 -6.70 -0.62
CA ILE A 80 -2.06 -5.84 -1.32
C ILE A 80 -2.55 -4.41 -1.18
N ASN A 81 -1.72 -3.53 -0.66
CA ASN A 81 -1.95 -2.10 -0.73
C ASN A 81 -1.09 -1.51 -1.85
N THR A 82 -1.70 -0.79 -2.75
CA THR A 82 -1.06 -0.13 -3.90
C THR A 82 -1.29 1.36 -3.84
N GLY A 83 -0.34 2.15 -4.31
CA GLY A 83 -0.49 3.59 -4.37
C GLY A 83 0.82 4.34 -4.55
N ILE A 84 0.75 5.63 -4.28
CA ILE A 84 1.87 6.55 -4.37
C ILE A 84 2.40 6.94 -2.99
N ALA A 85 3.60 7.51 -2.94
CA ALA A 85 4.23 7.97 -1.70
C ALA A 85 5.24 9.09 -1.95
N GLY A 86 5.48 9.90 -0.93
CA GLY A 86 6.57 10.86 -0.87
C GLY A 86 7.89 10.19 -0.45
N SER A 87 8.98 10.52 -1.13
CA SER A 87 10.31 9.98 -0.83
C SER A 87 10.91 10.59 0.45
N ILE A 88 11.36 9.74 1.38
CA ILE A 88 12.19 10.18 2.51
C ILE A 88 13.68 10.06 2.18
N GLN A 89 14.09 8.95 1.59
CA GLN A 89 15.49 8.71 1.26
C GLN A 89 15.96 9.54 0.05
N GLN A 90 17.11 10.19 0.18
CA GLN A 90 17.69 11.05 -0.87
C GLN A 90 18.00 10.33 -2.19
N ASN A 91 18.23 9.01 -2.13
CA ASN A 91 18.55 8.19 -3.30
C ASN A 91 17.33 7.62 -4.01
N LEU A 92 16.12 7.92 -3.56
CA LEU A 92 14.86 7.58 -4.23
C LEU A 92 14.37 8.77 -5.05
N HIS A 93 14.04 8.51 -6.29
CA HIS A 93 13.57 9.51 -7.24
C HIS A 93 12.12 9.23 -7.66
N ILE A 94 11.48 10.21 -8.26
CA ILE A 94 10.11 10.08 -8.78
C ILE A 94 10.07 8.90 -9.76
N HIS A 95 9.03 8.07 -9.65
CA HIS A 95 8.80 6.80 -10.33
C HIS A 95 9.65 5.61 -9.86
N ASP A 96 10.64 5.79 -8.96
CA ASP A 96 11.19 4.64 -8.23
C ASP A 96 10.10 4.00 -7.37
N MET A 97 10.23 2.71 -7.09
CA MET A 97 9.23 1.98 -6.31
C MET A 97 9.81 1.46 -5.00
N VAL A 98 8.96 1.37 -4.00
CA VAL A 98 9.25 0.77 -2.70
C VAL A 98 8.29 -0.37 -2.46
N VAL A 99 8.82 -1.58 -2.20
CA VAL A 99 8.05 -2.69 -1.62
C VAL A 99 8.33 -2.74 -0.13
N SER A 100 7.28 -2.82 0.67
CA SER A 100 7.42 -2.79 2.13
C SER A 100 8.20 -3.98 2.68
N THR A 101 9.18 -3.74 3.55
CA THR A 101 9.68 -4.73 4.50
C THR A 101 8.77 -4.77 5.72
N ASP A 102 8.36 -3.62 6.17
CA ASP A 102 7.42 -3.40 7.26
C ASP A 102 6.69 -2.06 7.07
N ALA A 103 5.69 -1.81 7.92
CA ALA A 103 4.99 -0.54 8.00
C ALA A 103 4.92 -0.05 9.44
N VAL A 104 5.12 1.27 9.65
CA VAL A 104 5.10 1.93 10.95
C VAL A 104 4.21 3.17 10.95
N TYR A 105 3.71 3.57 12.11
CA TYR A 105 3.07 4.87 12.28
C TYR A 105 4.10 5.92 12.66
N HIS A 106 4.38 6.90 11.81
CA HIS A 106 5.28 8.00 12.17
C HIS A 106 4.65 9.03 13.13
N ASP A 107 3.33 9.03 13.25
CA ASP A 107 2.56 9.93 14.10
C ASP A 107 2.05 9.25 15.40
N MET A 108 2.50 8.03 15.71
CA MET A 108 2.25 7.37 16.99
C MET A 108 3.29 7.84 18.00
N ASP A 109 2.86 8.60 18.99
CA ASP A 109 3.73 9.08 20.06
C ASP A 109 3.10 8.79 21.43
N ALA A 110 3.75 7.94 22.18
CA ALA A 110 3.45 7.63 23.57
C ALA A 110 4.70 7.75 24.45
N THR A 111 5.70 8.52 24.00
CA THR A 111 7.00 8.68 24.69
C THR A 111 6.86 9.30 26.08
N ALA A 112 5.85 10.15 26.31
CA ALA A 112 5.52 10.70 27.62
C ALA A 112 5.18 9.62 28.67
N PHE A 113 4.80 8.41 28.21
CA PHE A 113 4.52 7.25 29.07
C PHE A 113 5.68 6.23 29.09
N GLY A 114 6.83 6.58 28.52
CA GLY A 114 8.04 5.73 28.50
C GLY A 114 8.10 4.71 27.37
N TYR A 115 7.22 4.79 26.37
CA TYR A 115 7.31 3.99 25.15
C TYR A 115 8.37 4.57 24.20
N GLY A 116 8.90 3.75 23.32
CA GLY A 116 9.75 4.22 22.22
C GLY A 116 8.98 5.03 21.17
N PRO A 117 9.67 5.82 20.33
CA PRO A 117 9.03 6.42 19.16
C PRO A 117 8.34 5.34 18.31
N THR A 118 7.17 5.64 17.75
CA THR A 118 6.35 4.74 16.93
C THR A 118 5.80 3.49 17.64
N GLU A 119 6.18 3.22 18.90
CA GLU A 119 5.73 2.06 19.65
C GLU A 119 4.24 2.21 20.02
N ILE A 120 3.46 1.17 19.73
CA ILE A 120 2.05 1.13 20.08
C ILE A 120 1.92 0.63 21.52
N PRO A 121 1.34 1.43 22.44
CA PRO A 121 1.18 1.06 23.83
C PRO A 121 0.53 -0.32 24.00
N GLN A 122 1.07 -1.13 24.90
CA GLN A 122 0.61 -2.47 25.27
C GLN A 122 0.67 -3.53 24.13
N MET A 123 1.03 -3.16 22.91
CA MET A 123 1.21 -4.12 21.82
C MET A 123 2.66 -4.63 21.71
N HIS A 124 3.60 -3.95 22.34
CA HIS A 124 5.05 -4.27 22.28
C HIS A 124 5.57 -4.39 20.84
N THR A 125 5.02 -3.58 19.93
CA THR A 125 5.46 -3.51 18.54
C THR A 125 5.43 -2.07 18.06
N SER A 126 6.40 -1.71 17.21
CA SER A 126 6.46 -0.44 16.48
C SER A 126 6.23 -0.63 14.99
N ALA A 127 6.31 -1.87 14.49
CA ALA A 127 6.26 -2.17 13.07
C ALA A 127 5.44 -3.44 12.81
N PHE A 128 4.89 -3.53 11.61
CA PHE A 128 4.15 -4.68 11.09
C PHE A 128 4.90 -5.23 9.88
N ASP A 129 5.46 -6.45 10.01
CA ASP A 129 6.25 -7.08 8.96
C ASP A 129 5.39 -7.51 7.78
N ALA A 130 5.83 -7.21 6.56
CA ALA A 130 5.21 -7.66 5.34
C ALA A 130 5.55 -9.14 5.05
N ASP A 131 4.71 -9.81 4.26
CA ASP A 131 4.93 -11.21 3.89
C ASP A 131 6.05 -11.35 2.85
N GLU A 132 7.10 -12.12 3.17
CA GLU A 132 8.29 -12.27 2.34
C GLU A 132 7.96 -12.83 0.95
N LYS A 133 7.02 -13.78 0.82
CA LYS A 133 6.63 -14.36 -0.47
C LYS A 133 5.92 -13.33 -1.35
N MET A 134 5.17 -12.43 -0.73
CA MET A 134 4.51 -11.34 -1.44
C MET A 134 5.52 -10.26 -1.87
N ILE A 135 6.56 -10.00 -1.05
CA ILE A 135 7.68 -9.13 -1.42
C ILE A 135 8.40 -9.70 -2.64
N GLU A 136 8.81 -10.99 -2.60
CA GLU A 136 9.47 -11.65 -3.73
C GLU A 136 8.61 -11.64 -5.01
N ALA A 137 7.29 -11.80 -4.88
CA ALA A 137 6.37 -11.71 -6.02
C ALA A 137 6.34 -10.30 -6.64
N ALA A 138 6.38 -9.25 -5.80
CA ALA A 138 6.45 -7.86 -6.26
C ALA A 138 7.78 -7.58 -6.97
N GLU A 139 8.91 -8.06 -6.44
CA GLU A 139 10.23 -7.92 -7.06
C GLU A 139 10.30 -8.61 -8.44
N LYS A 140 9.77 -9.85 -8.54
CA LYS A 140 9.70 -10.58 -9.81
C LYS A 140 8.82 -9.83 -10.84
N ALA A 141 7.68 -9.31 -10.38
CA ALA A 141 6.78 -8.55 -11.24
C ALA A 141 7.44 -7.27 -11.74
N PHE A 142 8.10 -6.51 -10.85
CA PHE A 142 8.82 -5.30 -11.22
C PHE A 142 9.93 -5.59 -12.24
N ALA A 143 10.77 -6.61 -12.01
CA ALA A 143 11.86 -6.98 -12.90
C ALA A 143 11.40 -7.29 -14.35
N LEU A 144 10.13 -7.70 -14.51
CA LEU A 144 9.51 -7.99 -15.81
C LEU A 144 8.64 -6.83 -16.34
N SER A 145 8.58 -5.71 -15.63
CA SER A 145 7.81 -4.53 -16.04
C SER A 145 8.60 -3.59 -16.94
N GLU A 146 7.90 -2.73 -17.66
CA GLU A 146 8.54 -1.66 -18.44
C GLU A 146 9.23 -0.63 -17.53
N SER A 147 8.73 -0.44 -16.31
CA SER A 147 9.29 0.47 -15.31
C SER A 147 10.71 0.07 -14.91
N ALA A 148 11.05 -1.24 -14.87
CA ALA A 148 12.38 -1.72 -14.53
C ALA A 148 13.49 -1.29 -15.51
N LYS A 149 13.13 -0.83 -16.72
CA LYS A 149 14.08 -0.30 -17.71
C LYS A 149 14.58 1.10 -17.37
N LYS A 150 13.88 1.82 -16.51
CA LYS A 150 14.12 3.24 -16.23
C LYS A 150 14.30 3.53 -14.75
N TYR A 151 13.62 2.79 -13.91
CA TYR A 151 13.47 3.04 -12.49
C TYR A 151 13.91 1.81 -11.70
N LYS A 152 14.08 1.97 -10.41
CA LYS A 152 14.42 0.86 -9.50
C LYS A 152 13.24 0.57 -8.56
N LEU A 153 13.25 -0.65 -8.03
CA LEU A 153 12.46 -1.05 -6.89
C LEU A 153 13.42 -1.38 -5.75
N ILE A 154 13.12 -0.86 -4.56
CA ILE A 154 13.85 -1.20 -3.36
C ILE A 154 12.94 -1.83 -2.31
N ARG A 155 13.49 -2.64 -1.45
CA ARG A 155 12.85 -3.03 -0.19
C ARG A 155 13.05 -1.93 0.82
N GLY A 156 11.99 -1.55 1.55
CA GLY A 156 12.13 -0.49 2.54
C GLY A 156 10.95 -0.41 3.51
N ARG A 157 11.20 0.19 4.66
CA ARG A 157 10.14 0.56 5.61
C ARG A 157 9.25 1.63 5.02
N ILE A 158 7.94 1.52 5.24
CA ILE A 158 6.96 2.53 4.85
C ILE A 158 6.40 3.18 6.11
N ALA A 159 6.44 4.51 6.18
CA ALA A 159 5.89 5.26 7.31
C ALA A 159 4.53 5.87 6.95
N THR A 160 3.57 5.68 7.85
CA THR A 160 2.18 6.14 7.68
C THR A 160 1.79 7.15 8.75
N GLY A 161 1.06 8.18 8.36
CA GLY A 161 0.42 9.11 9.28
C GLY A 161 -0.78 9.80 8.65
N ASP A 162 -1.69 10.37 9.47
CA ASP A 162 -2.80 11.19 8.96
C ASP A 162 -2.34 12.62 8.66
N GLN A 163 -1.18 12.72 7.97
CA GLN A 163 -0.54 13.97 7.59
C GLN A 163 0.07 13.84 6.20
N PHE A 164 -0.21 14.80 5.32
CA PHE A 164 0.53 14.95 4.07
C PHE A 164 1.87 15.62 4.38
N VAL A 165 2.96 14.88 4.24
CA VAL A 165 4.32 15.37 4.53
C VAL A 165 4.78 16.26 3.38
N SER A 166 4.93 17.56 3.65
CA SER A 166 5.21 18.59 2.65
C SER A 166 6.25 19.62 3.09
N TYR A 167 6.90 19.41 4.23
CA TYR A 167 7.92 20.32 4.74
C TYR A 167 9.17 19.55 5.14
N SER A 168 10.34 20.12 4.82
CA SER A 168 11.64 19.52 5.06
C SER A 168 11.91 19.22 6.55
N GLU A 169 11.37 20.03 7.47
CA GLU A 169 11.47 19.79 8.91
C GLU A 169 10.72 18.52 9.34
N GLN A 170 9.47 18.36 8.84
CA GLN A 170 8.66 17.17 9.11
C GLN A 170 9.31 15.91 8.53
N LYS A 171 9.82 15.99 7.30
CA LYS A 171 10.57 14.92 6.64
C LYS A 171 11.77 14.48 7.49
N SER A 172 12.59 15.44 7.95
CA SER A 172 13.77 15.16 8.78
C SER A 172 13.40 14.51 10.11
N HIS A 173 12.32 14.95 10.74
CA HIS A 173 11.84 14.35 11.98
C HIS A 173 11.40 12.89 11.76
N ILE A 174 10.66 12.60 10.70
CA ILE A 174 10.23 11.23 10.37
C ILE A 174 11.44 10.33 10.08
N GLU A 175 12.44 10.86 9.35
CA GLU A 175 13.68 10.13 9.08
C GLU A 175 14.41 9.77 10.38
N GLU A 176 14.50 10.71 11.34
CA GLU A 176 15.14 10.51 12.65
C GLU A 176 14.44 9.41 13.46
N ILE A 177 13.12 9.43 13.56
CA ILE A 177 12.38 8.54 14.48
C ILE A 177 12.19 7.12 13.96
N CYS A 178 12.12 6.90 12.64
CA CYS A 178 11.83 5.57 12.09
C CYS A 178 12.57 5.20 10.80
N SER A 179 13.39 6.09 10.23
CA SER A 179 14.24 5.85 9.05
C SER A 179 13.53 5.13 7.89
N PRO A 180 12.37 5.60 7.39
CA PRO A 180 11.64 4.92 6.35
C PRO A 180 12.22 5.21 4.96
N ALA A 181 11.84 4.40 3.97
CA ALA A 181 12.12 4.69 2.57
C ALA A 181 11.18 5.78 2.02
N CYS A 182 9.90 5.69 2.35
CA CYS A 182 8.88 6.63 1.90
C CYS A 182 7.77 6.81 2.95
N VAL A 183 6.91 7.80 2.72
CA VAL A 183 5.82 8.19 3.60
C VAL A 183 4.51 8.28 2.82
N GLU A 184 3.42 7.83 3.43
CA GLU A 184 2.07 7.83 2.88
C GLU A 184 1.03 7.87 4.02
N MET A 185 -0.26 7.60 3.76
CA MET A 185 -1.31 7.85 4.74
C MET A 185 -2.18 6.62 5.10
N GLU A 186 -1.90 5.43 4.60
CA GLU A 186 -2.78 4.24 4.73
C GLU A 186 -2.09 2.97 5.20
N GLY A 187 -0.89 2.72 4.72
CA GLY A 187 -0.23 1.42 4.75
C GLY A 187 -0.13 0.78 6.11
N ALA A 188 0.30 1.51 7.14
CA ALA A 188 0.36 0.95 8.49
C ALA A 188 -1.03 0.67 9.08
N GLY A 189 -2.06 1.41 8.68
CA GLY A 189 -3.45 1.10 9.08
C GLY A 189 -3.93 -0.24 8.52
N ILE A 190 -3.62 -0.50 7.26
CA ILE A 190 -3.90 -1.79 6.60
C ILE A 190 -3.06 -2.91 7.24
N ALA A 191 -1.76 -2.68 7.40
CA ALA A 191 -0.83 -3.62 8.00
C ALA A 191 -1.24 -4.03 9.43
N HIS A 192 -1.66 -3.05 10.23
CA HIS A 192 -2.15 -3.28 11.59
C HIS A 192 -3.43 -4.16 11.59
N ALA A 193 -4.40 -3.87 10.71
CA ALA A 193 -5.58 -4.70 10.56
C ALA A 193 -5.21 -6.14 10.14
N CYS A 194 -4.27 -6.29 9.20
CA CYS A 194 -3.77 -7.59 8.77
C CYS A 194 -3.06 -8.33 9.91
N PHE A 195 -2.22 -7.66 10.67
CA PHE A 195 -1.52 -8.23 11.84
C PHE A 195 -2.50 -8.80 12.86
N LEU A 196 -3.52 -8.01 13.25
CA LEU A 196 -4.53 -8.46 14.23
C LEU A 196 -5.35 -9.66 13.72
N ASN A 197 -5.55 -9.78 12.42
CA ASN A 197 -6.29 -10.89 11.79
C ASN A 197 -5.37 -12.03 11.31
N LYS A 198 -4.04 -11.90 11.44
CA LYS A 198 -3.04 -12.86 10.95
C LYS A 198 -3.15 -13.14 9.45
N ILE A 199 -3.40 -12.09 8.69
CA ILE A 199 -3.50 -12.12 7.23
C ILE A 199 -2.19 -11.56 6.64
N PRO A 200 -1.53 -12.27 5.72
CA PRO A 200 -0.35 -11.77 5.04
C PRO A 200 -0.69 -10.55 4.18
N PHE A 201 0.23 -9.58 4.16
CA PHE A 201 0.08 -8.36 3.38
C PHE A 201 1.41 -7.92 2.77
N VAL A 202 1.32 -7.05 1.79
CA VAL A 202 2.43 -6.26 1.25
C VAL A 202 1.93 -4.89 0.82
N ILE A 203 2.78 -3.89 0.91
CA ILE A 203 2.52 -2.54 0.41
C ILE A 203 3.50 -2.27 -0.72
N LEU A 204 3.00 -1.79 -1.86
CA LEU A 204 3.80 -1.31 -2.98
C LEU A 204 3.48 0.15 -3.23
N ARG A 205 4.52 0.98 -3.29
CA ARG A 205 4.40 2.43 -3.52
C ARG A 205 5.30 2.87 -4.67
N CYS A 206 4.79 3.73 -5.53
CA CYS A 206 5.57 4.45 -6.52
C CYS A 206 5.79 5.88 -6.03
N ILE A 207 7.00 6.40 -6.12
CA ILE A 207 7.33 7.74 -5.64
C ILE A 207 6.71 8.78 -6.57
N SER A 208 5.87 9.65 -6.01
CA SER A 208 5.21 10.76 -6.71
C SER A 208 5.83 12.12 -6.43
N ASP A 209 6.47 12.27 -5.28
CA ASP A 209 7.04 13.54 -4.79
C ASP A 209 8.19 13.29 -3.80
N ASN A 210 8.85 14.36 -3.39
CA ASN A 210 10.00 14.28 -2.50
C ASN A 210 9.65 14.43 -1.01
N ALA A 211 8.37 14.54 -0.66
CA ALA A 211 7.92 14.84 0.70
C ALA A 211 8.61 16.08 1.31
N ASP A 212 8.77 17.14 0.52
CA ASP A 212 9.46 18.38 0.91
C ASP A 212 8.74 19.62 0.32
N ASP A 213 9.34 20.79 0.47
CA ASP A 213 8.76 22.07 0.05
C ASP A 213 8.50 22.19 -1.47
N SER A 214 8.92 21.21 -2.28
CA SER A 214 8.66 21.14 -3.73
C SER A 214 7.37 20.38 -4.10
N TYR A 215 6.59 19.91 -3.14
CA TYR A 215 5.47 18.96 -3.33
C TYR A 215 4.40 19.47 -4.33
N GLU A 216 4.05 20.74 -4.33
CA GLU A 216 2.99 21.27 -5.20
C GLU A 216 3.27 21.01 -6.68
N VAL A 217 4.52 21.13 -7.08
CA VAL A 217 4.94 20.94 -8.48
C VAL A 217 5.07 19.44 -8.78
N THR A 218 5.68 18.67 -7.88
CA THR A 218 6.00 17.26 -8.13
C THR A 218 4.78 16.37 -8.01
N TYR A 219 3.96 16.52 -6.98
CA TYR A 219 2.78 15.69 -6.72
C TYR A 219 1.75 15.80 -7.86
N SER A 220 1.26 17.01 -8.13
CA SER A 220 0.17 17.20 -9.12
C SER A 220 0.53 16.74 -10.53
N PHE A 221 1.81 16.74 -10.87
CA PHE A 221 2.27 16.32 -12.19
C PHE A 221 2.44 14.79 -12.30
N ASN A 222 2.83 14.11 -11.21
CA ASN A 222 3.23 12.71 -11.24
C ASN A 222 2.18 11.74 -10.68
N GLU A 223 1.18 12.21 -9.93
CA GLU A 223 0.17 11.38 -9.24
C GLU A 223 -0.40 10.28 -10.15
N LYS A 224 -0.90 10.67 -11.32
CA LYS A 224 -1.55 9.74 -12.24
C LYS A 224 -0.57 8.70 -12.78
N ILE A 225 0.59 9.13 -13.27
CA ILE A 225 1.57 8.24 -13.90
C ILE A 225 2.13 7.27 -12.88
N ALA A 226 2.52 7.76 -11.70
CA ALA A 226 3.04 6.93 -10.63
C ALA A 226 2.01 5.90 -10.14
N SER A 227 0.72 6.29 -10.02
CA SER A 227 -0.36 5.38 -9.68
C SER A 227 -0.55 4.28 -10.70
N GLU A 228 -0.57 4.62 -11.99
CA GLU A 228 -0.71 3.66 -13.10
C GLU A 228 0.47 2.69 -13.16
N GLU A 229 1.70 3.16 -12.97
CA GLU A 229 2.92 2.34 -12.94
C GLU A 229 2.90 1.38 -11.75
N CYS A 230 2.56 1.85 -10.55
CA CYS A 230 2.43 1.01 -9.36
C CYS A 230 1.37 -0.10 -9.57
N ALA A 231 0.18 0.27 -10.02
CA ALA A 231 -0.91 -0.66 -10.25
C ALA A 231 -0.60 -1.68 -11.36
N ALA A 232 0.17 -1.30 -12.39
CA ALA A 232 0.62 -2.24 -13.43
C ALA A 232 1.57 -3.32 -12.87
N VAL A 233 2.47 -2.94 -11.97
CA VAL A 233 3.33 -3.92 -11.28
C VAL A 233 2.52 -4.83 -10.37
N VAL A 234 1.56 -4.31 -9.61
CA VAL A 234 0.65 -5.13 -8.79
C VAL A 234 -0.17 -6.09 -9.63
N LEU A 235 -0.68 -5.64 -10.78
CA LEU A 235 -1.41 -6.52 -11.70
C LEU A 235 -0.53 -7.70 -12.15
N LYS A 236 0.72 -7.42 -12.52
CA LYS A 236 1.70 -8.44 -12.91
C LYS A 236 2.09 -9.35 -11.74
N MET A 237 2.17 -8.81 -10.51
CA MET A 237 2.48 -9.56 -9.30
C MET A 237 1.49 -10.71 -9.04
N LEU A 238 0.23 -10.56 -9.43
CA LEU A 238 -0.79 -11.60 -9.26
C LEU A 238 -0.42 -12.91 -9.97
N GLU A 239 0.40 -12.89 -11.02
CA GLU A 239 0.87 -14.10 -11.72
C GLU A 239 1.81 -14.94 -10.86
N PHE A 240 2.47 -14.36 -9.87
CA PHE A 240 3.47 -14.98 -9.01
C PHE A 240 2.94 -15.34 -7.61
N LEU A 241 1.69 -15.00 -7.31
CA LEU A 241 1.03 -15.38 -6.06
C LEU A 241 0.29 -16.72 -6.22
N ASP A 242 0.31 -17.54 -5.16
CA ASP A 242 -0.41 -18.82 -5.09
C ASP A 242 -1.91 -18.62 -4.77
#